data_5dddfd2a4df14249878b0b2cac238090
#
_entry.id   5dddfd2a4df14249878b0b2cac238090
#
_cell.length_a   1.000
_cell.length_b   1.000
_cell.length_c   1.000
_cell.angle_alpha   90.00
_cell.angle_beta   90.00
_cell.angle_gamma   90.00
#
_symmetry.space_group_name_H-M   'P 1'
#
loop_
_entity.id
_entity.type
_entity.pdbx_description
1 polymer ?
#
loop_
_entity_poly.entity_id
_entity_poly.type
_entity_poly.pdbx_seq_one_letter_code
_entity_poly.pdbx_strand_id
1 'polypeptide(L)'
;MQQKHKYIKMEKLIATFEDYSIFKADAKCINELSQFIVVENYKHHVGTVEASQLADDIADVTKEELELYGDNTYIYIARNNQGKMLGSIRVFLWNRQSELPLEKIYGINPLEAIHSDVKFNYWHVGRFAIDSTSGISTFTLFKRLMALAVQPIVGDSDSYMIAEIDSKLLKVMNALGFVTNQLGDSIYYLTSETVPISSSKQGIMGFYSKYGCLCGVA
;
A
#
# COMPACT_ATOMS: atom_id res chain seq x y z
N MET A 1 2.63 29.05 32.50
CA MET A 1 2.00 27.71 32.45
C MET A 1 1.67 27.41 30.98
N GLN A 2 2.56 26.72 30.26
CA GLN A 2 2.33 26.30 28.88
C GLN A 2 1.66 24.92 28.92
N GLN A 3 0.38 24.86 28.54
CA GLN A 3 -0.28 23.60 28.25
C GLN A 3 0.32 23.00 26.99
N LYS A 4 1.22 22.02 27.14
CA LYS A 4 1.59 21.11 26.06
C LYS A 4 0.36 20.30 25.70
N HIS A 5 -0.31 20.67 24.62
CA HIS A 5 -1.29 19.80 23.99
C HIS A 5 -0.54 18.54 23.52
N LYS A 6 -0.69 17.49 24.29
CA LYS A 6 -0.25 16.14 23.99
C LYS A 6 -1.13 15.67 22.81
N TYR A 7 -0.66 15.84 21.58
CA TYR A 7 -1.28 15.20 20.41
C TYR A 7 -1.25 13.70 20.68
N ILE A 8 -2.38 13.12 21.01
CA ILE A 8 -2.54 11.67 21.12
C ILE A 8 -2.37 11.15 19.68
N LYS A 9 -1.21 10.58 19.38
CA LYS A 9 -1.00 9.81 18.15
C LYS A 9 -2.00 8.66 18.18
N MET A 10 -2.95 8.66 17.26
CA MET A 10 -3.96 7.59 17.14
C MET A 10 -3.44 6.46 16.24
N GLU A 11 -2.18 6.10 16.39
CA GLU A 11 -1.58 4.95 15.76
C GLU A 11 -1.65 3.77 16.72
N LYS A 12 -2.25 2.67 16.27
CA LYS A 12 -2.29 1.43 17.07
C LYS A 12 -1.05 0.61 16.78
N LEU A 13 -0.22 0.33 17.79
CA LEU A 13 0.93 -0.56 17.68
C LEU A 13 0.45 -1.97 17.29
N ILE A 14 1.08 -2.53 16.26
CA ILE A 14 0.85 -3.91 15.78
C ILE A 14 2.00 -4.82 16.22
N ALA A 15 3.26 -4.41 15.95
CA ALA A 15 4.42 -5.21 16.30
C ALA A 15 5.64 -4.32 16.52
N THR A 16 6.54 -4.76 17.39
CA THR A 16 7.85 -4.12 17.66
C THR A 16 8.96 -5.08 17.28
N PHE A 17 9.96 -4.55 16.57
CA PHE A 17 11.19 -5.22 16.19
C PHE A 17 12.38 -4.42 16.71
N GLU A 18 13.59 -4.92 16.55
CA GLU A 18 14.81 -4.29 17.09
C GLU A 18 14.98 -2.83 16.62
N ASP A 19 14.83 -2.58 15.32
CA ASP A 19 15.12 -1.28 14.70
C ASP A 19 13.87 -0.44 14.41
N TYR A 20 12.67 -1.02 14.48
CA TYR A 20 11.42 -0.33 14.14
C TYR A 20 10.18 -1.01 14.74
N SER A 21 9.10 -0.27 14.73
CA SER A 21 7.77 -0.78 15.06
C SER A 21 6.79 -0.55 13.92
N ILE A 22 5.81 -1.45 13.79
CA ILE A 22 4.73 -1.32 12.81
C ILE A 22 3.46 -0.90 13.52
N PHE A 23 2.76 0.06 12.93
CA PHE A 23 1.52 0.62 13.44
C PHE A 23 0.41 0.51 12.40
N LYS A 24 -0.83 0.35 12.87
CA LYS A 24 -2.03 0.69 12.09
C LYS A 24 -2.34 2.15 12.33
N ALA A 25 -2.36 2.96 11.27
CA ALA A 25 -2.65 4.38 11.31
C ALA A 25 -4.09 4.69 10.87
N ASP A 26 -4.56 5.88 11.20
CA ASP A 26 -5.85 6.43 10.79
C ASP A 26 -5.70 7.55 9.75
N ALA A 27 -6.82 8.19 9.38
CA ALA A 27 -6.85 9.27 8.39
C ALA A 27 -5.92 10.46 8.71
N LYS A 28 -5.56 10.68 9.98
CA LYS A 28 -4.66 11.78 10.38
C LYS A 28 -3.23 11.59 9.88
N CYS A 29 -2.87 10.36 9.56
CA CYS A 29 -1.57 10.02 8.99
C CYS A 29 -1.49 10.30 7.47
N ILE A 30 -2.60 10.54 6.78
CA ILE A 30 -2.65 10.58 5.31
C ILE A 30 -1.71 11.63 4.73
N ASN A 31 -1.63 12.82 5.30
CA ASN A 31 -0.72 13.86 4.79
C ASN A 31 0.76 13.45 4.92
N GLU A 32 1.17 12.89 6.06
CA GLU A 32 2.53 12.36 6.26
C GLU A 32 2.81 11.17 5.34
N LEU A 33 1.81 10.27 5.17
CA LEU A 33 1.87 9.15 4.26
C LEU A 33 2.09 9.60 2.81
N SER A 34 1.30 10.56 2.33
CA SER A 34 1.40 11.10 0.97
C SER A 34 2.77 11.72 0.72
N GLN A 35 3.24 12.53 1.66
CA GLN A 35 4.58 13.11 1.59
C GLN A 35 5.66 12.03 1.53
N PHE A 36 5.58 11.01 2.39
CA PHE A 36 6.54 9.91 2.41
C PHE A 36 6.57 9.16 1.07
N ILE A 37 5.40 8.79 0.54
CA ILE A 37 5.27 8.03 -0.71
C ILE A 37 5.82 8.80 -1.89
N VAL A 38 5.42 10.07 -2.05
CA VAL A 38 5.87 10.88 -3.19
C VAL A 38 7.37 11.09 -3.11
N VAL A 39 7.91 11.42 -1.94
CA VAL A 39 9.36 11.62 -1.76
C VAL A 39 10.15 10.34 -2.06
N GLU A 40 9.71 9.16 -1.59
CA GLU A 40 10.39 7.90 -1.87
C GLU A 40 10.30 7.53 -3.36
N ASN A 41 9.17 7.74 -4.02
CA ASN A 41 9.06 7.53 -5.46
C ASN A 41 10.05 8.38 -6.24
N TYR A 42 10.16 9.66 -5.92
CA TYR A 42 11.10 10.54 -6.59
C TYR A 42 12.56 10.14 -6.36
N LYS A 43 12.93 9.73 -5.16
CA LYS A 43 14.30 9.23 -4.87
C LYS A 43 14.69 8.02 -5.72
N HIS A 44 13.73 7.16 -6.05
CA HIS A 44 14.01 5.95 -6.82
C HIS A 44 14.03 6.15 -8.32
N HIS A 45 13.43 7.22 -8.83
CA HIS A 45 13.14 7.32 -10.26
C HIS A 45 13.60 8.64 -10.91
N VAL A 46 13.86 9.72 -10.15
CA VAL A 46 14.21 11.04 -10.70
C VAL A 46 15.35 11.67 -9.90
N GLY A 47 16.35 12.21 -10.61
CA GLY A 47 17.52 12.82 -9.96
C GLY A 47 17.25 14.17 -9.29
N THR A 48 16.40 15.04 -9.88
CA THR A 48 16.01 16.35 -9.35
C THR A 48 14.59 16.68 -9.79
N VAL A 49 13.78 17.20 -8.87
CA VAL A 49 12.39 17.63 -9.08
C VAL A 49 12.24 19.06 -8.63
N GLU A 50 11.45 19.83 -9.37
CA GLU A 50 11.04 21.18 -8.96
C GLU A 50 10.18 21.08 -7.68
N ALA A 51 10.48 21.95 -6.71
CA ALA A 51 9.80 21.92 -5.40
C ALA A 51 8.29 22.16 -5.51
N SER A 52 7.85 22.94 -6.52
CA SER A 52 6.43 23.15 -6.83
C SER A 52 5.74 21.85 -7.26
N GLN A 53 6.33 21.10 -8.19
CA GLN A 53 5.79 19.82 -8.66
C GLN A 53 5.68 18.80 -7.53
N LEU A 54 6.70 18.71 -6.67
CA LEU A 54 6.66 17.84 -5.50
C LEU A 54 5.49 18.18 -4.56
N ALA A 55 5.24 19.48 -4.34
CA ALA A 55 4.15 19.93 -3.48
C ALA A 55 2.78 19.62 -4.08
N ASP A 56 2.62 19.83 -5.39
CA ASP A 56 1.38 19.53 -6.12
C ASP A 56 1.07 18.02 -6.08
N ASP A 57 2.06 17.16 -6.35
CA ASP A 57 1.87 15.71 -6.29
C ASP A 57 1.53 15.21 -4.89
N ILE A 58 2.12 15.81 -3.84
CA ILE A 58 1.75 15.48 -2.45
C ILE A 58 0.30 15.88 -2.17
N ALA A 59 -0.13 17.04 -2.65
CA ALA A 59 -1.50 17.51 -2.46
C ALA A 59 -2.50 16.62 -3.19
N ASP A 60 -2.20 16.21 -4.43
CA ASP A 60 -3.05 15.32 -5.23
C ASP A 60 -3.18 13.94 -4.60
N VAL A 61 -2.06 13.33 -4.17
CA VAL A 61 -2.08 12.04 -3.46
C VAL A 61 -2.84 12.16 -2.14
N THR A 62 -2.66 13.24 -1.39
CA THR A 62 -3.39 13.47 -0.13
C THR A 62 -4.89 13.55 -0.36
N LYS A 63 -5.32 14.28 -1.38
CA LYS A 63 -6.74 14.42 -1.74
C LYS A 63 -7.34 13.07 -2.12
N GLU A 64 -6.68 12.31 -2.99
CA GLU A 64 -7.13 10.98 -3.43
C GLU A 64 -7.25 10.01 -2.24
N GLU A 65 -6.26 9.99 -1.33
CA GLU A 65 -6.32 9.13 -0.15
C GLU A 65 -7.45 9.50 0.82
N LEU A 66 -7.76 10.78 0.98
CA LEU A 66 -8.89 11.23 1.80
C LEU A 66 -10.23 10.85 1.17
N GLU A 67 -10.36 10.90 -0.15
CA GLU A 67 -11.56 10.50 -0.88
C GLU A 67 -11.81 8.97 -0.82
N LEU A 68 -10.74 8.17 -0.82
CA LEU A 68 -10.80 6.71 -0.76
C LEU A 68 -10.85 6.15 0.67
N TYR A 69 -10.60 6.98 1.69
CA TYR A 69 -10.57 6.54 3.07
C TYR A 69 -11.98 6.19 3.58
N GLY A 70 -12.12 5.02 4.19
CA GLY A 70 -13.39 4.54 4.76
C GLY A 70 -13.19 3.53 5.89
N ASP A 71 -14.27 2.98 6.41
CA ASP A 71 -14.27 2.07 7.57
C ASP A 71 -13.43 0.81 7.36
N ASN A 72 -13.36 0.32 6.11
CA ASN A 72 -12.57 -0.84 5.73
C ASN A 72 -11.22 -0.45 5.09
N THR A 73 -10.66 0.69 5.50
CA THR A 73 -9.32 1.12 5.12
C THR A 73 -8.32 0.78 6.21
N TYR A 74 -7.21 0.15 5.83
CA TYR A 74 -6.11 -0.20 6.70
C TYR A 74 -4.83 0.42 6.15
N ILE A 75 -4.24 1.33 6.92
CA ILE A 75 -2.94 1.93 6.63
C ILE A 75 -1.94 1.36 7.62
N TYR A 76 -0.92 0.68 7.12
CA TYR A 76 0.17 0.18 7.95
C TYR A 76 1.42 0.99 7.66
N ILE A 77 2.08 1.44 8.71
CA ILE A 77 3.31 2.23 8.66
C ILE A 77 4.37 1.62 9.57
N ALA A 78 5.60 1.63 9.12
CA ALA A 78 6.76 1.29 9.93
C ALA A 78 7.46 2.56 10.37
N ARG A 79 7.82 2.68 11.66
CA ARG A 79 8.57 3.80 12.21
C ARG A 79 9.79 3.32 12.95
N ASN A 80 10.91 4.01 12.81
CA ASN A 80 12.09 3.78 13.64
C ASN A 80 11.87 4.28 15.10
N ASN A 81 12.88 4.06 15.95
CA ASN A 81 12.83 4.46 17.36
C ASN A 81 12.76 5.99 17.57
N GLN A 82 13.06 6.81 16.54
CA GLN A 82 12.92 8.27 16.54
C GLN A 82 11.56 8.73 16.00
N GLY A 83 10.70 7.81 15.58
CA GLY A 83 9.38 8.10 15.02
C GLY A 83 9.37 8.44 13.53
N LYS A 84 10.51 8.36 12.82
CA LYS A 84 10.59 8.56 11.36
C LYS A 84 9.91 7.40 10.65
N MET A 85 9.07 7.68 9.64
CA MET A 85 8.48 6.66 8.77
C MET A 85 9.55 6.00 7.90
N LEU A 86 9.57 4.68 7.90
CA LEU A 86 10.51 3.84 7.14
C LEU A 86 9.82 3.04 6.04
N GLY A 87 8.52 2.87 6.13
CA GLY A 87 7.75 2.15 5.14
C GLY A 87 6.25 2.28 5.38
N SER A 88 5.50 2.07 4.32
CA SER A 88 4.04 2.16 4.31
C SER A 88 3.42 1.17 3.35
N ILE A 89 2.17 0.82 3.60
CA ILE A 89 1.26 0.15 2.68
C ILE A 89 -0.17 0.47 3.09
N ARG A 90 -1.06 0.63 2.10
CA ARG A 90 -2.49 0.81 2.34
C ARG A 90 -3.27 -0.29 1.63
N VAL A 91 -4.31 -0.80 2.29
CA VAL A 91 -5.30 -1.70 1.73
C VAL A 91 -6.70 -1.23 2.11
N PHE A 92 -7.65 -1.26 1.19
CA PHE A 92 -9.05 -0.96 1.49
C PHE A 92 -10.00 -1.82 0.66
N LEU A 93 -11.17 -2.07 1.24
CA LEU A 93 -12.28 -2.70 0.54
C LEU A 93 -12.98 -1.66 -0.36
N TRP A 94 -12.98 -1.89 -1.67
CA TRP A 94 -13.63 -0.99 -2.61
C TRP A 94 -15.15 -1.02 -2.46
N ASN A 95 -15.75 0.15 -2.36
CA ASN A 95 -17.19 0.34 -2.21
C ASN A 95 -17.97 0.23 -3.54
N ARG A 96 -17.28 0.03 -4.67
CA ARG A 96 -17.79 -0.03 -6.05
C ARG A 96 -18.41 1.28 -6.55
N GLN A 97 -18.16 2.39 -5.90
CA GLN A 97 -18.69 3.72 -6.24
C GLN A 97 -17.59 4.76 -6.43
N SER A 98 -16.57 4.73 -5.57
CA SER A 98 -15.42 5.61 -5.70
C SER A 98 -14.58 5.19 -6.89
N GLU A 99 -14.14 6.16 -7.69
CA GLU A 99 -13.21 5.91 -8.78
C GLU A 99 -11.87 5.41 -8.24
N LEU A 100 -11.43 4.28 -8.74
CA LEU A 100 -10.15 3.68 -8.38
C LEU A 100 -9.00 4.29 -9.20
N PRO A 101 -7.75 4.29 -8.68
CA PRO A 101 -6.58 4.59 -9.51
C PRO A 101 -6.53 3.73 -10.77
N LEU A 102 -6.94 2.47 -10.70
CA LEU A 102 -7.07 1.55 -11.83
C LEU A 102 -7.99 2.08 -12.94
N GLU A 103 -9.13 2.66 -12.57
CA GLU A 103 -10.07 3.27 -13.52
C GLU A 103 -9.50 4.58 -14.05
N LYS A 104 -9.01 5.45 -13.17
CA LYS A 104 -8.49 6.78 -13.49
C LYS A 104 -7.26 6.73 -14.42
N ILE A 105 -6.35 5.79 -14.18
CA ILE A 105 -5.05 5.73 -14.86
C ILE A 105 -5.11 4.84 -16.10
N TYR A 106 -5.85 3.72 -16.04
CA TYR A 106 -5.90 2.70 -17.10
C TYR A 106 -7.25 2.61 -17.80
N GLY A 107 -8.30 3.25 -17.29
CA GLY A 107 -9.65 3.09 -17.81
C GLY A 107 -10.22 1.69 -17.55
N ILE A 108 -9.66 0.94 -16.60
CA ILE A 108 -10.05 -0.45 -16.32
C ILE A 108 -11.01 -0.50 -15.15
N ASN A 109 -12.26 -0.92 -15.41
CA ASN A 109 -13.22 -1.22 -14.35
C ASN A 109 -13.03 -2.68 -13.88
N PRO A 110 -12.72 -2.92 -12.58
CA PRO A 110 -12.53 -4.27 -12.06
C PRO A 110 -13.72 -5.19 -12.25
N LEU A 111 -14.96 -4.66 -12.25
CA LEU A 111 -16.19 -5.45 -12.43
C LEU A 111 -16.32 -6.02 -13.85
N GLU A 112 -15.70 -5.35 -14.82
CA GLU A 112 -15.69 -5.78 -16.22
C GLU A 112 -14.46 -6.64 -16.55
N ALA A 113 -13.30 -6.26 -15.97
CA ALA A 113 -12.02 -6.92 -16.25
C ALA A 113 -11.88 -8.29 -15.57
N ILE A 114 -12.54 -8.49 -14.42
CA ILE A 114 -12.49 -9.75 -13.67
C ILE A 114 -13.84 -10.45 -13.81
N HIS A 115 -13.97 -11.24 -14.88
CA HIS A 115 -15.19 -11.99 -15.15
C HIS A 115 -15.44 -13.07 -14.11
N SER A 116 -16.63 -13.07 -13.51
CA SER A 116 -17.05 -14.11 -12.57
C SER A 116 -18.57 -14.12 -12.42
N ASP A 117 -19.13 -15.32 -12.30
CA ASP A 117 -20.53 -15.55 -11.95
C ASP A 117 -20.82 -15.31 -10.46
N VAL A 118 -19.77 -15.15 -9.64
CA VAL A 118 -19.85 -14.93 -8.20
C VAL A 118 -19.52 -13.48 -7.88
N LYS A 119 -20.23 -12.89 -6.91
CA LYS A 119 -19.97 -11.54 -6.42
C LYS A 119 -18.77 -11.57 -5.49
N PHE A 120 -17.63 -11.07 -5.97
CA PHE A 120 -16.41 -10.92 -5.19
C PHE A 120 -16.30 -9.56 -4.50
N ASN A 121 -15.57 -9.52 -3.39
CA ASN A 121 -15.07 -8.32 -2.80
C ASN A 121 -13.72 -7.95 -3.43
N TYR A 122 -13.55 -6.67 -3.77
CA TYR A 122 -12.31 -6.15 -4.36
C TYR A 122 -11.56 -5.32 -3.33
N TRP A 123 -10.36 -5.76 -3.00
CA TRP A 123 -9.47 -5.08 -2.07
C TRP A 123 -8.34 -4.40 -2.85
N HIS A 124 -8.29 -3.08 -2.77
CA HIS A 124 -7.23 -2.33 -3.42
C HIS A 124 -6.02 -2.22 -2.50
N VAL A 125 -4.86 -2.68 -2.98
CA VAL A 125 -3.56 -2.57 -2.29
C VAL A 125 -2.70 -1.55 -3.02
N GLY A 126 -2.22 -0.56 -2.29
CA GLY A 126 -1.40 0.50 -2.87
C GLY A 126 -0.60 1.26 -1.81
N ARG A 127 -0.02 2.38 -2.20
CA ARG A 127 0.79 3.26 -1.33
C ARG A 127 1.93 2.52 -0.63
N PHE A 128 2.47 1.53 -1.33
CA PHE A 128 3.66 0.83 -0.86
C PHE A 128 4.91 1.65 -1.15
N ALA A 129 5.65 1.97 -0.10
CA ALA A 129 6.96 2.60 -0.19
C ALA A 129 7.84 2.17 0.98
N ILE A 130 9.15 2.12 0.78
CA ILE A 130 10.15 1.84 1.82
C ILE A 130 11.35 2.77 1.62
N ASP A 131 11.80 3.40 2.70
CA ASP A 131 13.05 4.17 2.75
C ASP A 131 14.24 3.21 2.62
N SER A 132 14.77 3.08 1.40
CA SER A 132 15.91 2.21 1.09
C SER A 132 17.23 2.68 1.72
N THR A 133 17.28 3.91 2.25
CA THR A 133 18.47 4.49 2.89
C THR A 133 18.49 4.30 4.40
N SER A 134 17.45 3.70 4.96
CA SER A 134 17.25 3.56 6.41
C SER A 134 18.19 2.57 7.12
N GLY A 135 18.95 1.76 6.37
CA GLY A 135 19.83 0.73 6.92
C GLY A 135 19.14 -0.56 7.37
N ILE A 136 17.80 -0.62 7.36
CA ILE A 136 17.04 -1.83 7.69
C ILE A 136 16.90 -2.74 6.46
N SER A 137 16.59 -4.03 6.70
CA SER A 137 16.30 -4.97 5.62
C SER A 137 14.97 -4.61 4.92
N THR A 138 15.07 -3.93 3.77
CA THR A 138 13.90 -3.55 2.95
C THR A 138 13.07 -4.76 2.54
N PHE A 139 13.70 -5.88 2.24
CA PHE A 139 13.03 -7.12 1.87
C PHE A 139 12.25 -7.76 3.02
N THR A 140 12.77 -7.66 4.26
CA THR A 140 12.06 -8.13 5.45
C THR A 140 10.86 -7.23 5.76
N LEU A 141 11.06 -5.91 5.70
CA LEU A 141 9.97 -4.96 5.92
C LEU A 141 8.89 -5.09 4.85
N PHE A 142 9.27 -5.29 3.57
CA PHE A 142 8.33 -5.58 2.49
C PHE A 142 7.42 -6.76 2.84
N LYS A 143 8.00 -7.92 3.22
CA LYS A 143 7.21 -9.11 3.55
C LYS A 143 6.25 -8.87 4.70
N ARG A 144 6.66 -8.13 5.73
CA ARG A 144 5.82 -7.81 6.89
C ARG A 144 4.66 -6.90 6.51
N LEU A 145 4.93 -5.82 5.80
CA LEU A 145 3.88 -4.88 5.35
C LEU A 145 2.90 -5.57 4.39
N MET A 146 3.41 -6.33 3.43
CA MET A 146 2.57 -7.06 2.48
C MET A 146 1.71 -8.13 3.17
N ALA A 147 2.27 -8.86 4.14
CA ALA A 147 1.51 -9.86 4.91
C ALA A 147 0.34 -9.21 5.68
N LEU A 148 0.55 -8.03 6.28
CA LEU A 148 -0.52 -7.24 6.91
C LEU A 148 -1.56 -6.75 5.90
N ALA A 149 -1.13 -6.28 4.74
CA ALA A 149 -2.04 -5.79 3.70
C ALA A 149 -2.95 -6.88 3.13
N VAL A 150 -2.43 -8.10 2.94
CA VAL A 150 -3.23 -9.21 2.40
C VAL A 150 -4.05 -9.95 3.45
N GLN A 151 -3.80 -9.72 4.74
CA GLN A 151 -4.52 -10.39 5.83
C GLN A 151 -6.06 -10.21 5.75
N PRO A 152 -6.62 -9.00 5.57
CA PRO A 152 -8.06 -8.82 5.41
C PRO A 152 -8.59 -9.50 4.16
N ILE A 153 -7.81 -9.58 3.07
CA ILE A 153 -8.20 -10.24 1.82
C ILE A 153 -8.32 -11.74 2.01
N VAL A 154 -7.34 -12.34 2.69
CA VAL A 154 -7.36 -13.79 2.99
C VAL A 154 -8.48 -14.14 3.98
N GLY A 155 -8.78 -13.22 4.92
CA GLY A 155 -9.88 -13.37 5.87
C GLY A 155 -11.29 -13.26 5.27
N ASP A 156 -11.41 -12.65 4.09
CA ASP A 156 -12.67 -12.51 3.37
C ASP A 156 -13.02 -13.80 2.62
N SER A 157 -14.33 -14.10 2.46
CA SER A 157 -14.78 -15.36 1.84
C SER A 157 -14.40 -15.41 0.36
N ASP A 158 -14.86 -14.45 -0.40
CA ASP A 158 -14.72 -14.36 -1.85
C ASP A 158 -14.11 -13.01 -2.22
N SER A 159 -12.81 -12.97 -2.46
CA SER A 159 -12.08 -11.73 -2.61
C SER A 159 -10.99 -11.75 -3.67
N TYR A 160 -10.77 -10.58 -4.26
CA TYR A 160 -9.65 -10.27 -5.14
C TYR A 160 -8.85 -9.10 -4.59
N MET A 161 -7.54 -9.20 -4.69
CA MET A 161 -6.64 -8.08 -4.63
C MET A 161 -6.59 -7.42 -6.02
N ILE A 162 -6.64 -6.10 -6.06
CA ILE A 162 -6.34 -5.27 -7.24
C ILE A 162 -5.26 -4.25 -6.86
N ALA A 163 -4.37 -3.95 -7.78
CA ALA A 163 -3.28 -3.01 -7.54
C ALA A 163 -2.68 -2.49 -8.86
N GLU A 164 -2.10 -1.31 -8.81
CA GLU A 164 -1.18 -0.78 -9.78
C GLU A 164 0.24 -0.91 -9.20
N ILE A 165 1.10 -1.69 -9.83
CA ILE A 165 2.37 -2.09 -9.24
C ILE A 165 3.54 -1.86 -10.18
N ASP A 166 4.65 -1.37 -9.65
CA ASP A 166 5.92 -1.31 -10.38
C ASP A 166 6.32 -2.70 -10.92
N SER A 167 6.77 -2.75 -12.18
CA SER A 167 7.08 -4.02 -12.87
C SER A 167 8.18 -4.84 -12.18
N LYS A 168 9.14 -4.19 -11.49
CA LYS A 168 10.18 -4.88 -10.73
C LYS A 168 9.60 -5.48 -9.45
N LEU A 169 8.72 -4.74 -8.77
CA LEU A 169 8.05 -5.21 -7.56
C LEU A 169 7.11 -6.38 -7.87
N LEU A 170 6.43 -6.36 -9.02
CA LEU A 170 5.60 -7.49 -9.49
C LEU A 170 6.41 -8.78 -9.63
N LYS A 171 7.63 -8.71 -10.19
CA LYS A 171 8.55 -9.87 -10.27
C LYS A 171 8.89 -10.42 -8.88
N VAL A 172 9.15 -9.54 -7.92
CA VAL A 172 9.42 -9.91 -6.53
C VAL A 172 8.21 -10.60 -5.89
N MET A 173 7.01 -10.06 -6.08
CA MET A 173 5.79 -10.66 -5.54
C MET A 173 5.55 -12.06 -6.09
N ASN A 174 5.66 -12.25 -7.39
CA ASN A 174 5.50 -13.56 -8.03
C ASN A 174 6.55 -14.56 -7.54
N ALA A 175 7.82 -14.15 -7.39
CA ALA A 175 8.87 -14.98 -6.81
C ALA A 175 8.61 -15.37 -5.34
N LEU A 176 7.87 -14.55 -4.60
CA LEU A 176 7.46 -14.84 -3.22
C LEU A 176 6.20 -15.71 -3.12
N GLY A 177 5.57 -16.05 -4.23
CA GLY A 177 4.44 -16.98 -4.27
C GLY A 177 3.08 -16.35 -4.50
N PHE A 178 3.01 -15.10 -4.94
CA PHE A 178 1.78 -14.55 -5.51
C PHE A 178 1.55 -15.16 -6.90
N VAL A 179 0.29 -15.38 -7.23
CA VAL A 179 -0.17 -15.66 -8.60
C VAL A 179 -1.02 -14.48 -9.01
N THR A 180 -0.54 -13.71 -9.98
CA THR A 180 -1.18 -12.48 -10.43
C THR A 180 -1.64 -12.58 -11.88
N ASN A 181 -2.74 -11.89 -12.21
CA ASN A 181 -3.19 -11.67 -13.57
C ASN A 181 -3.01 -10.20 -13.92
N GLN A 182 -2.40 -9.92 -15.05
CA GLN A 182 -2.33 -8.58 -15.61
C GLN A 182 -3.68 -8.21 -16.22
N LEU A 183 -4.19 -7.02 -15.92
CA LEU A 183 -5.51 -6.56 -16.35
C LEU A 183 -5.45 -5.68 -17.60
N GLY A 184 -4.28 -5.16 -17.95
CA GLY A 184 -4.05 -4.30 -19.10
C GLY A 184 -2.57 -4.06 -19.34
N ASP A 185 -2.22 -3.29 -20.37
CA ASP A 185 -0.84 -2.97 -20.67
C ASP A 185 -0.19 -2.12 -19.58
N SER A 186 1.14 -2.23 -19.43
CA SER A 186 1.90 -1.36 -18.54
C SER A 186 1.95 0.07 -19.09
N ILE A 187 1.96 1.05 -18.19
CA ILE A 187 2.18 2.45 -18.54
C ILE A 187 3.27 3.05 -17.65
N TYR A 188 3.85 4.15 -18.09
CA TYR A 188 4.74 4.96 -17.27
C TYR A 188 3.89 5.91 -16.41
N TYR A 189 3.89 5.69 -15.09
CA TYR A 189 3.17 6.51 -14.11
C TYR A 189 4.07 6.79 -12.92
N LEU A 190 4.10 8.05 -12.44
CA LEU A 190 4.97 8.50 -11.34
C LEU A 190 6.41 7.96 -11.48
N THR A 191 6.96 8.09 -12.70
CA THR A 191 8.36 7.75 -13.04
C THR A 191 8.72 6.26 -13.07
N SER A 192 7.77 5.34 -12.92
CA SER A 192 8.00 3.91 -13.04
C SER A 192 7.09 3.25 -14.07
N GLU A 193 7.55 2.13 -14.64
CA GLU A 193 6.70 1.24 -15.42
C GLU A 193 5.74 0.52 -14.48
N THR A 194 4.46 0.87 -14.55
CA THR A 194 3.42 0.38 -13.65
C THR A 194 2.46 -0.53 -14.39
N VAL A 195 2.09 -1.63 -13.76
CA VAL A 195 1.25 -2.71 -14.31
C VAL A 195 -0.02 -2.84 -13.50
N PRO A 196 -1.21 -2.78 -14.12
CA PRO A 196 -2.48 -3.06 -13.44
C PRO A 196 -2.64 -4.58 -13.27
N ILE A 197 -2.86 -5.02 -12.03
CA ILE A 197 -2.96 -6.44 -11.71
C ILE A 197 -4.18 -6.79 -10.87
N SER A 198 -4.56 -8.07 -10.95
CA SER A 198 -5.41 -8.70 -9.94
C SER A 198 -4.76 -9.99 -9.41
N SER A 199 -5.16 -10.39 -8.21
CA SER A 199 -4.84 -11.70 -7.65
C SER A 199 -6.04 -12.19 -6.85
N SER A 200 -6.50 -13.41 -7.12
CA SER A 200 -7.53 -14.01 -6.29
C SER A 200 -7.01 -14.34 -4.89
N LYS A 201 -7.90 -14.53 -3.93
CA LYS A 201 -7.54 -15.06 -2.60
C LYS A 201 -6.63 -16.28 -2.72
N GLN A 202 -6.97 -17.25 -3.60
CA GLN A 202 -6.15 -18.42 -3.82
C GLN A 202 -4.76 -18.08 -4.36
N GLY A 203 -4.64 -17.08 -5.24
CA GLY A 203 -3.37 -16.60 -5.77
C GLY A 203 -2.48 -15.95 -4.71
N ILE A 204 -3.07 -15.43 -3.63
CA ILE A 204 -2.33 -14.83 -2.50
C ILE A 204 -1.83 -15.89 -1.51
N MET A 205 -2.50 -17.04 -1.41
CA MET A 205 -2.23 -18.06 -0.39
C MET A 205 -0.81 -18.61 -0.46
N GLY A 206 -0.19 -18.66 -1.64
CA GLY A 206 1.22 -19.09 -1.78
C GLY A 206 2.19 -18.22 -0.99
N PHE A 207 1.97 -16.91 -0.99
CA PHE A 207 2.70 -15.95 -0.17
C PHE A 207 2.28 -15.99 1.31
N TYR A 208 0.97 -15.93 1.56
CA TYR A 208 0.45 -15.78 2.93
C TYR A 208 0.76 -16.98 3.82
N SER A 209 0.71 -18.20 3.30
CA SER A 209 1.08 -19.41 4.04
C SER A 209 2.53 -19.43 4.50
N LYS A 210 3.44 -18.76 3.76
CA LYS A 210 4.86 -18.68 4.12
C LYS A 210 5.17 -17.50 5.06
N TYR A 211 4.50 -16.37 4.86
CA TYR A 211 4.90 -15.11 5.46
C TYR A 211 3.84 -14.46 6.34
N GLY A 212 2.62 -14.99 6.39
CA GLY A 212 1.53 -14.45 7.23
C GLY A 212 1.88 -14.37 8.72
N CYS A 213 2.67 -15.32 9.22
CA CYS A 213 3.17 -15.29 10.61
C CYS A 213 4.07 -14.09 10.93
N LEU A 214 4.61 -13.39 9.92
CA LEU A 214 5.45 -12.20 10.10
C LEU A 214 4.66 -10.95 10.51
N CYS A 215 3.32 -11.01 10.48
CA CYS A 215 2.45 -9.92 10.92
C CYS A 215 2.61 -9.56 12.41
N GLY A 216 3.22 -10.43 13.22
CA GLY A 216 3.38 -10.21 14.66
C GLY A 216 2.07 -10.20 15.45
N VAL A 217 0.96 -10.60 14.83
CA VAL A 217 -0.33 -10.77 15.47
C VAL A 217 -0.37 -12.22 15.97
N ALA A 218 -0.02 -12.39 17.25
CA ALA A 218 -0.25 -13.63 17.99
C ALA A 218 -1.71 -13.73 18.41
#